data_7a2a203f50033eeee2ee04dd97c02944
#
_entry.id   7a2a203f50033eeee2ee04dd97c02944
#
_cell.length_a   1.000
_cell.length_b   1.000
_cell.length_c   1.000
_cell.angle_alpha   90.00
_cell.angle_beta   90.00
_cell.angle_gamma   90.00
#
_symmetry.space_group_name_H-M   'P 1'
#
loop_
_entity.id
_entity.type
_entity.pdbx_description
1 polymer ?
#
loop_
_entity_poly.entity_id
_entity_poly.type
_entity_poly.pdbx_seq_one_letter_code
_entity_poly.pdbx_strand_id
1 'polypeptide(L)'
;MSYEFLQQYWWLIVSLLGALLVFLLFVQGANSMVHSIGYTEEGQRKVLASTGLKWEITFTTLVTFGGAFFASFPLFYSTSFGGAYWLWMIILFSFVLQAVSYEFQMKKGNLLGTRTYRWFLVLNGIIGPLLLGGAVATFFNGSNFLVEKASLTDIGSPVISRWANASAGLDALLDPWNLMFGLAVMFLARVLGALYIINNINDEDLRSRASVRLVGAAVPFLALFLTFFVRLLLKDGYAVDPQTQQVFLSPMKYLHNYLSMPLLAAMTLVGVVLLLYGVGRTVVSKTYVRGIWPAGIGVVMVVFALFLVAGLGNTAYYPSNADLQSSLTISNSCSSEFTLRTMFYVSLLVPFVFGYIAYVWRVMDRK
;
A
#
# COMPACT_ATOMS: atom_id res chain seq x y z
N MET A 1 -8.47 -18.50 23.15
CA MET A 1 -7.48 -17.86 22.30
C MET A 1 -6.63 -16.99 23.19
N SER A 2 -5.31 -17.08 23.08
CA SER A 2 -4.41 -16.20 23.84
C SER A 2 -4.43 -14.79 23.26
N TYR A 3 -4.10 -13.79 24.08
CA TYR A 3 -4.02 -12.40 23.62
C TYR A 3 -2.94 -12.22 22.54
N GLU A 4 -1.81 -12.88 22.71
CA GLU A 4 -0.72 -12.89 21.73
C GLU A 4 -1.18 -13.43 20.34
N PHE A 5 -1.95 -14.52 20.33
CA PHE A 5 -2.53 -15.04 19.08
C PHE A 5 -3.42 -13.99 18.39
N LEU A 6 -4.26 -13.27 19.16
CA LEU A 6 -5.13 -12.23 18.61
C LEU A 6 -4.32 -11.06 18.03
N GLN A 7 -3.23 -10.66 18.69
CA GLN A 7 -2.32 -9.61 18.20
C GLN A 7 -1.68 -9.99 16.88
N GLN A 8 -1.13 -11.20 16.76
CA GLN A 8 -0.51 -11.71 15.53
C GLN A 8 -1.55 -11.92 14.43
N TYR A 9 -2.74 -12.41 14.75
CA TYR A 9 -3.84 -12.56 13.81
C TYR A 9 -4.24 -11.23 13.19
N TRP A 10 -4.39 -10.17 13.99
CA TRP A 10 -4.76 -8.87 13.48
C TRP A 10 -3.63 -8.22 12.67
N TRP A 11 -2.38 -8.47 13.04
CA TRP A 11 -1.25 -8.05 12.21
C TRP A 11 -1.29 -8.72 10.83
N LEU A 12 -1.61 -10.00 10.77
CA LEU A 12 -1.79 -10.74 9.52
C LEU A 12 -2.93 -10.16 8.68
N ILE A 13 -4.08 -9.88 9.27
CA ILE A 13 -5.24 -9.30 8.55
C ILE A 13 -4.91 -7.91 7.99
N VAL A 14 -4.31 -7.03 8.77
CA VAL A 14 -3.91 -5.69 8.33
C VAL A 14 -2.86 -5.77 7.23
N SER A 15 -1.88 -6.65 7.38
CA SER A 15 -0.84 -6.90 6.35
C SER A 15 -1.46 -7.38 5.02
N LEU A 16 -2.45 -8.25 5.08
CA LEU A 16 -3.17 -8.71 3.89
C LEU A 16 -3.95 -7.58 3.22
N LEU A 17 -4.64 -6.74 4.00
CA LEU A 17 -5.36 -5.56 3.46
C LEU A 17 -4.40 -4.59 2.78
N GLY A 18 -3.23 -4.32 3.38
CA GLY A 18 -2.19 -3.51 2.76
C GLY A 18 -1.67 -4.10 1.45
N ALA A 19 -1.46 -5.42 1.41
CA ALA A 19 -1.02 -6.12 0.20
C ALA A 19 -2.07 -6.07 -0.92
N LEU A 20 -3.35 -6.26 -0.58
CA LEU A 20 -4.45 -6.13 -1.53
C LEU A 20 -4.60 -4.69 -2.04
N LEU A 21 -4.42 -3.69 -1.17
CA LEU A 21 -4.43 -2.28 -1.56
C LEU A 21 -3.36 -1.99 -2.62
N VAL A 22 -2.13 -2.48 -2.43
CA VAL A 22 -1.04 -2.27 -3.41
C VAL A 22 -1.37 -2.90 -4.77
N PHE A 23 -1.99 -4.08 -4.80
CA PHE A 23 -2.49 -4.64 -6.06
C PHE A 23 -3.54 -3.74 -6.71
N LEU A 24 -4.50 -3.23 -5.94
CA LEU A 24 -5.58 -2.38 -6.44
C LEU A 24 -5.11 -1.01 -6.95
N LEU A 25 -3.88 -0.59 -6.64
CA LEU A 25 -3.28 0.62 -7.21
C LEU A 25 -3.11 0.56 -8.74
N PHE A 26 -3.48 -0.55 -9.40
CA PHE A 26 -3.56 -0.59 -10.86
C PHE A 26 -4.49 0.50 -11.42
N VAL A 27 -5.52 0.90 -10.67
CA VAL A 27 -6.41 2.02 -11.04
C VAL A 27 -5.61 3.31 -11.17
N GLN A 28 -4.82 3.65 -10.12
CA GLN A 28 -3.96 4.83 -10.10
C GLN A 28 -2.91 4.76 -11.21
N GLY A 29 -2.31 3.59 -11.38
CA GLY A 29 -1.32 3.36 -12.43
C GLY A 29 -1.88 3.59 -13.83
N ALA A 30 -3.05 3.05 -14.15
CA ALA A 30 -3.74 3.27 -15.42
C ALA A 30 -4.11 4.74 -15.62
N ASN A 31 -4.65 5.41 -14.58
CA ASN A 31 -4.98 6.83 -14.62
C ASN A 31 -3.77 7.72 -14.89
N SER A 32 -2.61 7.40 -14.28
CA SER A 32 -1.37 8.15 -14.52
C SER A 32 -0.88 8.11 -15.96
N MET A 33 -1.35 7.12 -16.74
CA MET A 33 -0.93 6.89 -18.11
C MET A 33 -2.03 7.21 -19.13
N VAL A 34 -3.18 7.75 -18.72
CA VAL A 34 -4.36 7.96 -19.59
C VAL A 34 -4.02 8.75 -20.84
N HIS A 35 -3.23 9.83 -20.74
CA HIS A 35 -2.81 10.64 -21.90
C HIS A 35 -1.75 9.96 -22.78
N SER A 36 -0.93 9.09 -22.19
CA SER A 36 0.16 8.44 -22.90
C SER A 36 -0.22 7.11 -23.57
N ILE A 37 -1.38 6.56 -23.20
CA ILE A 37 -1.97 5.37 -23.82
C ILE A 37 -3.13 5.79 -24.72
N GLY A 38 -4.05 6.63 -24.22
CA GLY A 38 -5.17 7.20 -24.97
C GLY A 38 -4.79 8.53 -25.63
N TYR A 39 -4.21 8.52 -26.82
CA TYR A 39 -3.89 9.76 -27.55
C TYR A 39 -5.13 10.50 -28.03
N THR A 40 -6.23 9.79 -28.29
CA THR A 40 -7.51 10.36 -28.70
C THR A 40 -8.47 10.47 -27.51
N GLU A 41 -9.45 11.35 -27.60
CA GLU A 41 -10.50 11.46 -26.56
C GLU A 41 -11.26 10.16 -26.37
N GLU A 42 -11.50 9.41 -27.44
CA GLU A 42 -12.15 8.10 -27.38
C GLU A 42 -11.29 7.08 -26.65
N GLY A 43 -9.98 7.02 -26.94
CA GLY A 43 -9.04 6.15 -26.24
C GLY A 43 -8.96 6.45 -24.76
N GLN A 44 -8.89 7.73 -24.38
CA GLN A 44 -8.91 8.15 -22.98
C GLN A 44 -10.22 7.75 -22.29
N ARG A 45 -11.37 7.92 -22.99
CA ARG A 45 -12.67 7.51 -22.47
C ARG A 45 -12.74 6.00 -22.22
N LYS A 46 -12.23 5.18 -23.15
CA LYS A 46 -12.18 3.71 -22.98
C LYS A 46 -11.36 3.32 -21.75
N VAL A 47 -10.19 3.93 -21.55
CA VAL A 47 -9.35 3.68 -20.36
C VAL A 47 -10.09 4.07 -19.08
N LEU A 48 -10.63 5.30 -19.01
CA LEU A 48 -11.30 5.81 -17.83
C LEU A 48 -12.64 5.14 -17.54
N ALA A 49 -13.37 4.68 -18.56
CA ALA A 49 -14.57 3.87 -18.36
C ALA A 49 -14.26 2.52 -17.72
N SER A 50 -13.12 1.91 -18.08
CA SER A 50 -12.68 0.64 -17.50
C SER A 50 -12.21 0.80 -16.05
N THR A 51 -11.37 1.78 -15.76
CA THR A 51 -10.88 2.07 -14.40
C THR A 51 -11.97 2.63 -13.49
N GLY A 52 -12.93 3.37 -14.05
CA GLY A 52 -14.09 3.92 -13.38
C GLY A 52 -15.00 2.88 -12.75
N LEU A 53 -14.98 1.63 -13.21
CA LEU A 53 -15.71 0.52 -12.59
C LEU A 53 -15.00 -0.03 -11.32
N LYS A 54 -13.74 0.32 -11.09
CA LYS A 54 -12.90 -0.32 -10.07
C LYS A 54 -12.36 0.67 -9.02
N TRP A 55 -12.42 1.97 -9.25
CA TRP A 55 -11.81 2.97 -8.37
C TRP A 55 -12.37 2.96 -6.95
N GLU A 56 -13.68 2.70 -6.80
CA GLU A 56 -14.33 2.63 -5.49
C GLU A 56 -13.78 1.48 -4.64
N ILE A 57 -13.48 0.33 -5.25
CA ILE A 57 -12.90 -0.81 -4.56
C ILE A 57 -11.52 -0.44 -4.00
N THR A 58 -10.72 0.29 -4.78
CA THR A 58 -9.39 0.74 -4.32
C THR A 58 -9.51 1.72 -3.15
N PHE A 59 -10.38 2.72 -3.28
CA PHE A 59 -10.60 3.72 -2.24
C PHE A 59 -11.18 3.10 -0.96
N THR A 60 -12.18 2.23 -1.10
CA THR A 60 -12.77 1.50 0.02
C THR A 60 -11.73 0.62 0.73
N THR A 61 -10.85 -0.04 -0.02
CA THR A 61 -9.77 -0.85 0.57
C THR A 61 -8.76 0.01 1.33
N LEU A 62 -8.43 1.21 0.85
CA LEU A 62 -7.59 2.17 1.57
C LEU A 62 -8.24 2.58 2.91
N VAL A 63 -9.53 2.92 2.88
CA VAL A 63 -10.27 3.29 4.10
C VAL A 63 -10.39 2.10 5.06
N THR A 64 -10.63 0.89 4.53
CA THR A 64 -10.70 -0.33 5.33
C THR A 64 -9.35 -0.65 5.98
N PHE A 65 -8.24 -0.45 5.27
CA PHE A 65 -6.89 -0.61 5.81
C PHE A 65 -6.64 0.34 7.00
N GLY A 66 -6.98 1.63 6.83
CA GLY A 66 -6.89 2.62 7.92
C GLY A 66 -7.82 2.28 9.09
N GLY A 67 -9.06 1.87 8.82
CA GLY A 67 -10.03 1.46 9.83
C GLY A 67 -9.63 0.19 10.59
N ALA A 68 -9.00 -0.77 9.91
CA ALA A 68 -8.45 -1.97 10.54
C ALA A 68 -7.28 -1.63 11.48
N PHE A 69 -6.40 -0.69 11.09
CA PHE A 69 -5.38 -0.17 12.00
C PHE A 69 -5.98 0.58 13.18
N PHE A 70 -6.98 1.43 12.95
CA PHE A 70 -7.67 2.15 14.02
C PHE A 70 -8.24 1.19 15.08
N ALA A 71 -8.87 0.12 14.64
CA ALA A 71 -9.52 -0.83 15.54
C ALA A 71 -8.54 -1.79 16.22
N SER A 72 -7.52 -2.29 15.51
CA SER A 72 -6.60 -3.31 16.02
C SER A 72 -5.32 -2.74 16.64
N PHE A 73 -4.80 -1.61 16.10
CA PHE A 73 -3.57 -0.96 16.55
C PHE A 73 -3.79 0.56 16.73
N PRO A 74 -4.64 0.98 17.70
CA PRO A 74 -5.04 2.38 17.85
C PRO A 74 -3.86 3.33 18.10
N LEU A 75 -2.82 2.89 18.79
CA LEU A 75 -1.64 3.72 19.03
C LEU A 75 -0.88 4.00 17.72
N PHE A 76 -0.77 3.04 16.81
CA PHE A 76 -0.23 3.28 15.47
C PHE A 76 -1.11 4.27 14.70
N TYR A 77 -2.43 4.07 14.75
CA TYR A 77 -3.34 4.97 14.04
C TYR A 77 -3.19 6.42 14.54
N SER A 78 -3.17 6.64 15.85
CA SER A 78 -2.98 7.98 16.40
C SER A 78 -1.59 8.56 16.07
N THR A 79 -0.55 7.73 16.07
CA THR A 79 0.83 8.17 15.82
C THR A 79 1.08 8.44 14.34
N SER A 80 0.66 7.55 13.44
CA SER A 80 0.89 7.69 12.01
C SER A 80 -0.18 8.57 11.35
N PHE A 81 -1.46 8.21 11.43
CA PHE A 81 -2.52 8.97 10.76
C PHE A 81 -2.77 10.32 11.44
N GLY A 82 -2.73 10.36 12.77
CA GLY A 82 -2.88 11.61 13.53
C GLY A 82 -1.59 12.43 13.58
N GLY A 83 -0.43 11.82 13.78
CA GLY A 83 0.87 12.49 13.91
C GLY A 83 1.45 12.93 12.56
N ALA A 84 1.51 12.03 11.57
CA ALA A 84 1.93 12.34 10.20
C ALA A 84 0.77 12.93 9.36
N TYR A 85 0.04 13.81 9.97
CA TYR A 85 -1.24 14.35 9.52
C TYR A 85 -1.15 15.00 8.12
N TRP A 86 -0.13 15.79 7.80
CA TRP A 86 0.01 16.41 6.48
C TRP A 86 0.21 15.39 5.37
N LEU A 87 1.02 14.36 5.61
CA LEU A 87 1.22 13.29 4.64
C LEU A 87 -0.10 12.60 4.32
N TRP A 88 -0.84 12.20 5.35
CA TRP A 88 -2.13 11.52 5.17
C TRP A 88 -3.21 12.41 4.58
N MET A 89 -3.22 13.72 4.90
CA MET A 89 -4.15 14.68 4.31
C MET A 89 -3.91 14.84 2.81
N ILE A 90 -2.66 14.89 2.35
CA ILE A 90 -2.36 14.96 0.91
C ILE A 90 -2.77 13.67 0.20
N ILE A 91 -2.52 12.49 0.80
CA ILE A 91 -3.00 11.21 0.28
C ILE A 91 -4.52 11.26 0.13
N LEU A 92 -5.25 11.54 1.21
CA LEU A 92 -6.70 11.59 1.21
C LEU A 92 -7.24 12.59 0.17
N PHE A 93 -6.68 13.79 0.12
CA PHE A 93 -7.09 14.81 -0.85
C PHE A 93 -6.88 14.36 -2.29
N SER A 94 -5.78 13.66 -2.58
CA SER A 94 -5.55 13.10 -3.91
C SER A 94 -6.62 12.09 -4.32
N PHE A 95 -7.11 11.26 -3.39
CA PHE A 95 -8.20 10.31 -3.65
C PHE A 95 -9.57 11.00 -3.75
N VAL A 96 -9.79 12.11 -3.01
CA VAL A 96 -10.98 12.94 -3.17
C VAL A 96 -11.02 13.56 -4.57
N LEU A 97 -9.89 14.07 -5.08
CA LEU A 97 -9.80 14.56 -6.46
C LEU A 97 -10.13 13.46 -7.49
N GLN A 98 -9.71 12.22 -7.23
CA GLN A 98 -10.07 11.07 -8.06
C GLN A 98 -11.58 10.82 -8.06
N ALA A 99 -12.20 10.75 -6.89
CA ALA A 99 -13.64 10.53 -6.73
C ALA A 99 -14.46 11.58 -7.47
N VAL A 100 -14.17 12.86 -7.22
CA VAL A 100 -14.80 14.00 -7.88
C VAL A 100 -14.62 13.92 -9.40
N SER A 101 -13.44 13.50 -9.86
CA SER A 101 -13.15 13.42 -11.30
C SER A 101 -13.98 12.34 -12.00
N TYR A 102 -14.10 11.15 -11.40
CA TYR A 102 -14.94 10.09 -11.98
C TYR A 102 -16.40 10.48 -12.02
N GLU A 103 -16.92 11.12 -10.96
CA GLU A 103 -18.32 11.49 -10.85
C GLU A 103 -18.72 12.66 -11.78
N PHE A 104 -17.86 13.67 -11.92
CA PHE A 104 -18.29 14.93 -12.51
C PHE A 104 -17.73 15.21 -13.92
N GLN A 105 -16.69 14.51 -14.39
CA GLN A 105 -16.06 14.80 -15.69
C GLN A 105 -17.01 14.75 -16.88
N MET A 106 -18.05 13.90 -16.84
CA MET A 106 -19.00 13.70 -17.94
C MET A 106 -20.37 14.32 -17.65
N LYS A 107 -20.59 14.97 -16.51
CA LYS A 107 -21.89 15.58 -16.18
C LYS A 107 -22.07 16.88 -16.95
N LYS A 108 -23.33 17.11 -17.40
CA LYS A 108 -23.73 18.38 -18.03
C LYS A 108 -23.54 19.52 -17.02
N GLY A 109 -22.95 20.63 -17.48
CA GLY A 109 -22.70 21.80 -16.61
C GLY A 109 -21.44 21.68 -15.74
N ASN A 110 -20.52 20.77 -16.02
CA ASN A 110 -19.25 20.73 -15.33
C ASN A 110 -18.47 22.03 -15.54
N LEU A 111 -18.07 22.69 -14.45
CA LEU A 111 -17.45 24.03 -14.47
C LEU A 111 -15.97 23.98 -14.89
N LEU A 112 -15.25 22.87 -14.58
CA LEU A 112 -13.80 22.78 -14.75
C LEU A 112 -13.39 22.21 -16.12
N GLY A 113 -14.31 21.60 -16.83
CA GLY A 113 -14.07 20.94 -18.11
C GLY A 113 -13.43 19.55 -17.96
N THR A 114 -13.75 18.64 -18.87
CA THR A 114 -13.31 17.23 -18.86
C THR A 114 -11.79 17.07 -18.79
N ARG A 115 -11.03 17.98 -19.43
CA ARG A 115 -9.57 17.96 -19.44
C ARG A 115 -8.98 18.14 -18.03
N THR A 116 -9.54 19.04 -17.24
CA THR A 116 -9.07 19.30 -15.86
C THR A 116 -9.28 18.09 -14.96
N TYR A 117 -10.46 17.46 -15.03
CA TYR A 117 -10.74 16.24 -14.28
C TYR A 117 -9.82 15.07 -14.66
N ARG A 118 -9.48 14.93 -15.96
CA ARG A 118 -8.50 13.93 -16.39
C ARG A 118 -7.11 14.19 -15.82
N TRP A 119 -6.69 15.47 -15.70
CA TRP A 119 -5.44 15.80 -15.02
C TRP A 119 -5.47 15.51 -13.54
N PHE A 120 -6.61 15.69 -12.85
CA PHE A 120 -6.76 15.28 -11.44
C PHE A 120 -6.59 13.76 -11.30
N LEU A 121 -7.09 12.96 -12.24
CA LEU A 121 -6.87 11.52 -12.25
C LEU A 121 -5.39 11.17 -12.45
N VAL A 122 -4.68 11.88 -13.32
CA VAL A 122 -3.23 11.71 -13.49
C VAL A 122 -2.47 12.08 -12.22
N LEU A 123 -2.82 13.20 -11.58
CA LEU A 123 -2.21 13.62 -10.32
C LEU A 123 -2.41 12.57 -9.22
N ASN A 124 -3.64 12.10 -9.02
CA ASN A 124 -3.90 11.00 -8.07
C ASN A 124 -3.11 9.75 -8.45
N GLY A 125 -3.03 9.42 -9.73
CA GLY A 125 -2.31 8.26 -10.23
C GLY A 125 -0.79 8.29 -9.99
N ILE A 126 -0.22 9.46 -9.72
CA ILE A 126 1.19 9.66 -9.37
C ILE A 126 1.34 9.84 -7.86
N ILE A 127 0.65 10.83 -7.30
CA ILE A 127 0.81 11.26 -5.90
C ILE A 127 0.33 10.17 -4.94
N GLY A 128 -0.83 9.55 -5.21
CA GLY A 128 -1.38 8.51 -4.35
C GLY A 128 -0.41 7.35 -4.10
N PRO A 129 0.03 6.62 -5.13
CA PRO A 129 0.98 5.51 -4.95
C PRO A 129 2.35 5.96 -4.41
N LEU A 130 2.86 7.12 -4.82
CA LEU A 130 4.12 7.68 -4.35
C LEU A 130 4.09 7.89 -2.83
N LEU A 131 3.08 8.59 -2.35
CA LEU A 131 2.95 8.93 -0.92
C LEU A 131 2.60 7.71 -0.07
N LEU A 132 1.73 6.82 -0.55
CA LEU A 132 1.44 5.55 0.14
C LEU A 132 2.70 4.68 0.25
N GLY A 133 3.49 4.58 -0.81
CA GLY A 133 4.78 3.87 -0.76
C GLY A 133 5.76 4.52 0.21
N GLY A 134 5.89 5.85 0.20
CA GLY A 134 6.70 6.60 1.17
C GLY A 134 6.25 6.38 2.62
N ALA A 135 4.93 6.39 2.86
CA ALA A 135 4.38 6.10 4.19
C ALA A 135 4.68 4.65 4.63
N VAL A 136 4.60 3.67 3.74
CA VAL A 136 4.94 2.26 4.05
C VAL A 136 6.46 2.10 4.27
N ALA A 137 7.30 2.84 3.58
CA ALA A 137 8.75 2.80 3.79
C ALA A 137 9.15 3.16 5.22
N THR A 138 8.37 4.00 5.91
CA THR A 138 8.62 4.37 7.32
C THR A 138 8.48 3.18 8.29
N PHE A 139 7.82 2.10 7.90
CA PHE A 139 7.80 0.85 8.67
C PHE A 139 9.19 0.22 8.80
N PHE A 140 10.10 0.56 7.90
CA PHE A 140 11.47 0.04 7.87
C PHE A 140 12.51 1.09 8.22
N ASN A 141 12.28 2.35 7.85
CA ASN A 141 13.25 3.43 8.02
C ASN A 141 12.98 4.29 9.27
N GLY A 142 11.78 4.15 9.85
CA GLY A 142 11.36 4.93 11.00
C GLY A 142 10.76 6.29 10.65
N SER A 143 10.21 6.94 11.67
CA SER A 143 9.55 8.24 11.62
C SER A 143 9.87 9.06 12.87
N ASN A 144 9.71 10.37 12.79
CA ASN A 144 10.08 11.29 13.89
C ASN A 144 8.88 11.52 14.82
N PHE A 145 8.64 10.61 15.74
CA PHE A 145 7.56 10.73 16.73
C PHE A 145 8.02 10.33 18.13
N LEU A 146 7.28 10.76 19.14
CA LEU A 146 7.46 10.44 20.54
C LEU A 146 6.17 9.84 21.11
N VAL A 147 6.31 8.84 21.98
CA VAL A 147 5.19 8.20 22.68
C VAL A 147 5.42 8.28 24.20
N GLU A 148 4.58 9.04 24.88
CA GLU A 148 4.61 9.27 26.33
C GLU A 148 3.35 8.71 26.97
N LYS A 149 3.31 7.41 27.25
CA LYS A 149 2.12 6.73 27.83
C LYS A 149 1.72 7.28 29.22
N ALA A 150 2.66 7.87 29.95
CA ALA A 150 2.39 8.51 31.23
C ALA A 150 1.42 9.70 31.11
N SER A 151 1.38 10.35 29.95
CA SER A 151 0.49 11.48 29.68
C SER A 151 -1.00 11.12 29.70
N LEU A 152 -1.37 9.83 29.69
CA LEU A 152 -2.78 9.38 29.85
C LEU A 152 -3.41 9.87 31.15
N THR A 153 -2.63 10.05 32.21
CA THR A 153 -3.10 10.50 33.54
C THR A 153 -2.94 12.00 33.74
N ASP A 154 -2.34 12.70 32.77
CA ASP A 154 -2.17 14.14 32.82
C ASP A 154 -3.42 14.84 32.26
N ILE A 155 -4.19 15.44 33.16
CA ILE A 155 -5.43 16.19 32.82
C ILE A 155 -5.12 17.41 31.95
N GLY A 156 -3.93 18.01 32.09
CA GLY A 156 -3.51 19.22 31.37
C GLY A 156 -3.07 18.95 29.93
N SER A 157 -2.54 17.73 29.64
CA SER A 157 -2.03 17.36 28.31
C SER A 157 -2.12 15.83 28.09
N PRO A 158 -3.32 15.29 27.82
CA PRO A 158 -3.54 13.84 27.70
C PRO A 158 -3.04 13.26 26.36
N VAL A 159 -2.15 13.94 25.65
CA VAL A 159 -1.62 13.52 24.36
C VAL A 159 -0.54 12.47 24.56
N ILE A 160 -0.81 11.22 24.11
CA ILE A 160 0.12 10.09 24.27
C ILE A 160 1.19 10.08 23.18
N SER A 161 0.83 10.40 21.93
CA SER A 161 1.76 10.38 20.80
C SER A 161 1.76 11.72 20.10
N ARG A 162 2.96 12.19 19.77
CA ARG A 162 3.15 13.47 19.05
C ARG A 162 4.25 13.34 18.02
N TRP A 163 4.15 14.07 16.93
CA TRP A 163 5.25 14.23 15.99
C TRP A 163 6.35 15.11 16.60
N ALA A 164 7.60 14.72 16.45
CA ALA A 164 8.72 15.40 17.10
C ALA A 164 9.08 16.76 16.46
N ASN A 165 8.62 17.01 15.25
CA ASN A 165 8.87 18.25 14.51
C ASN A 165 7.59 18.82 13.89
N ALA A 166 7.63 20.06 13.43
CA ALA A 166 6.48 20.77 12.85
C ALA A 166 6.07 20.28 11.45
N SER A 167 6.83 19.36 10.84
CA SER A 167 6.53 18.85 9.49
C SER A 167 5.31 17.94 9.47
N ALA A 168 4.93 17.35 10.62
CA ALA A 168 3.81 16.44 10.78
C ALA A 168 3.73 15.40 9.64
N GLY A 169 4.84 14.70 9.38
CA GLY A 169 4.97 13.61 8.43
C GLY A 169 5.56 13.96 7.06
N LEU A 170 5.66 15.25 6.69
CA LEU A 170 6.28 15.62 5.41
C LEU A 170 7.79 15.34 5.38
N ASP A 171 8.44 15.32 6.53
CA ASP A 171 9.85 14.95 6.68
C ASP A 171 10.13 13.51 6.24
N ALA A 172 9.15 12.61 6.34
CA ALA A 172 9.27 11.25 5.82
C ALA A 172 9.52 11.21 4.30
N LEU A 173 9.06 12.22 3.55
CA LEU A 173 9.30 12.33 2.11
C LEU A 173 10.68 12.92 1.76
N LEU A 174 11.34 13.54 2.72
CA LEU A 174 12.70 14.06 2.54
C LEU A 174 13.77 12.97 2.70
N ASP A 175 13.41 11.84 3.31
CA ASP A 175 14.29 10.67 3.35
C ASP A 175 14.39 10.04 1.94
N PRO A 176 15.62 9.96 1.36
CA PRO A 176 15.80 9.44 0.00
C PRO A 176 15.31 7.99 -0.17
N TRP A 177 15.36 7.18 0.88
CA TRP A 177 14.96 5.78 0.84
C TRP A 177 13.44 5.62 0.90
N ASN A 178 12.77 6.49 1.65
CA ASN A 178 11.30 6.55 1.64
C ASN A 178 10.79 7.03 0.28
N LEU A 179 11.43 8.04 -0.29
CA LEU A 179 11.10 8.54 -1.63
C LEU A 179 11.38 7.48 -2.70
N MET A 180 12.51 6.77 -2.61
CA MET A 180 12.86 5.68 -3.53
C MET A 180 11.79 4.57 -3.51
N PHE A 181 11.36 4.15 -2.32
CA PHE A 181 10.30 3.12 -2.21
C PHE A 181 8.95 3.65 -2.70
N GLY A 182 8.63 4.92 -2.41
CA GLY A 182 7.46 5.58 -2.97
C GLY A 182 7.45 5.59 -4.50
N LEU A 183 8.59 5.92 -5.12
CA LEU A 183 8.75 5.85 -6.58
C LEU A 183 8.63 4.40 -7.09
N ALA A 184 9.19 3.42 -6.38
CA ALA A 184 9.02 2.01 -6.74
C ALA A 184 7.53 1.61 -6.75
N VAL A 185 6.76 1.99 -5.72
CA VAL A 185 5.31 1.72 -5.64
C VAL A 185 4.54 2.45 -6.75
N MET A 186 4.91 3.68 -7.08
CA MET A 186 4.31 4.43 -8.20
C MET A 186 4.56 3.72 -9.55
N PHE A 187 5.79 3.26 -9.80
CA PHE A 187 6.09 2.51 -11.02
C PHE A 187 5.44 1.13 -11.03
N LEU A 188 5.35 0.45 -9.87
CA LEU A 188 4.59 -0.80 -9.73
C LEU A 188 3.11 -0.60 -10.08
N ALA A 189 2.50 0.47 -9.58
CA ALA A 189 1.12 0.81 -9.93
C ALA A 189 0.95 0.97 -11.45
N ARG A 190 1.92 1.62 -12.15
CA ARG A 190 1.92 1.72 -13.61
C ARG A 190 2.08 0.37 -14.30
N VAL A 191 2.94 -0.51 -13.80
CA VAL A 191 3.07 -1.89 -14.31
C VAL A 191 1.73 -2.60 -14.23
N LEU A 192 1.11 -2.60 -13.07
CA LEU A 192 -0.21 -3.22 -12.85
C LEU A 192 -1.30 -2.56 -13.69
N GLY A 193 -1.28 -1.22 -13.79
CA GLY A 193 -2.21 -0.45 -14.62
C GLY A 193 -2.10 -0.76 -16.11
N ALA A 194 -0.88 -0.92 -16.63
CA ALA A 194 -0.67 -1.33 -18.02
C ALA A 194 -1.17 -2.76 -18.28
N LEU A 195 -0.86 -3.70 -17.38
CA LEU A 195 -1.37 -5.07 -17.44
C LEU A 195 -2.90 -5.12 -17.37
N TYR A 196 -3.50 -4.27 -16.52
CA TYR A 196 -4.95 -4.14 -16.41
C TYR A 196 -5.59 -3.66 -17.73
N ILE A 197 -5.04 -2.62 -18.35
CA ILE A 197 -5.53 -2.11 -19.64
C ILE A 197 -5.43 -3.20 -20.73
N ILE A 198 -4.31 -3.92 -20.81
CA ILE A 198 -4.11 -5.02 -21.76
C ILE A 198 -5.15 -6.13 -21.57
N ASN A 199 -5.49 -6.45 -20.32
CA ASN A 199 -6.45 -7.50 -19.99
C ASN A 199 -7.91 -7.08 -20.27
N ASN A 200 -8.28 -5.85 -19.90
CA ASN A 200 -9.69 -5.44 -19.82
C ASN A 200 -10.20 -4.71 -21.07
N ILE A 201 -9.32 -4.07 -21.86
CA ILE A 201 -9.73 -3.28 -23.01
C ILE A 201 -9.45 -4.07 -24.30
N ASN A 202 -10.51 -4.33 -25.08
CA ASN A 202 -10.39 -5.01 -26.37
C ASN A 202 -10.16 -3.99 -27.50
N ASP A 203 -8.96 -3.39 -27.51
CA ASP A 203 -8.53 -2.41 -28.50
C ASP A 203 -7.03 -2.61 -28.75
N GLU A 204 -6.66 -3.02 -29.97
CA GLU A 204 -5.27 -3.39 -30.30
C GLU A 204 -4.32 -2.21 -30.18
N ASP A 205 -4.73 -1.00 -30.55
CA ASP A 205 -3.91 0.20 -30.44
C ASP A 205 -3.61 0.54 -28.98
N LEU A 206 -4.64 0.51 -28.14
CA LEU A 206 -4.47 0.76 -26.70
C LEU A 206 -3.60 -0.31 -26.04
N ARG A 207 -3.78 -1.60 -26.40
CA ARG A 207 -2.94 -2.71 -25.92
C ARG A 207 -1.49 -2.56 -26.33
N SER A 208 -1.23 -2.20 -27.58
CA SER A 208 0.12 -2.00 -28.10
C SER A 208 0.83 -0.87 -27.33
N ARG A 209 0.16 0.26 -27.13
CA ARG A 209 0.71 1.40 -26.36
C ARG A 209 0.90 1.06 -24.90
N ALA A 210 -0.06 0.34 -24.28
CA ALA A 210 0.06 -0.12 -22.92
C ALA A 210 1.25 -1.08 -22.74
N SER A 211 1.55 -1.95 -23.72
CA SER A 211 2.71 -2.85 -23.69
C SER A 211 4.03 -2.07 -23.70
N VAL A 212 4.14 -0.99 -24.48
CA VAL A 212 5.32 -0.11 -24.46
C VAL A 212 5.48 0.56 -23.10
N ARG A 213 4.37 1.07 -22.51
CA ARG A 213 4.39 1.69 -21.18
C ARG A 213 4.66 0.70 -20.08
N LEU A 214 4.26 -0.57 -20.24
CA LEU A 214 4.57 -1.66 -19.33
C LEU A 214 6.09 -1.83 -19.16
N VAL A 215 6.83 -1.91 -20.26
CA VAL A 215 8.30 -2.03 -20.23
C VAL A 215 8.93 -0.79 -19.60
N GLY A 216 8.47 0.41 -20.03
CA GLY A 216 8.97 1.68 -19.49
C GLY A 216 8.70 1.91 -18.01
N ALA A 217 7.72 1.20 -17.42
CA ALA A 217 7.46 1.24 -15.99
C ALA A 217 8.14 0.08 -15.24
N ALA A 218 8.25 -1.10 -15.86
CA ALA A 218 8.81 -2.29 -15.22
C ALA A 218 10.32 -2.14 -14.92
N VAL A 219 11.08 -1.54 -15.83
CA VAL A 219 12.52 -1.35 -15.65
C VAL A 219 12.84 -0.45 -14.44
N PRO A 220 12.31 0.79 -14.32
CA PRO A 220 12.57 1.62 -13.15
C PRO A 220 11.98 1.02 -11.86
N PHE A 221 10.82 0.35 -11.93
CA PHE A 221 10.27 -0.37 -10.79
C PHE A 221 11.27 -1.40 -10.24
N LEU A 222 11.75 -2.28 -11.09
CA LEU A 222 12.69 -3.34 -10.68
C LEU A 222 13.99 -2.76 -10.14
N ALA A 223 14.56 -1.75 -10.79
CA ALA A 223 15.78 -1.10 -10.31
C ALA A 223 15.60 -0.50 -8.92
N LEU A 224 14.54 0.30 -8.72
CA LEU A 224 14.26 0.96 -7.43
C LEU A 224 13.91 -0.05 -6.33
N PHE A 225 13.04 -1.02 -6.64
CA PHE A 225 12.62 -2.02 -5.67
C PHE A 225 13.79 -2.93 -5.24
N LEU A 226 14.58 -3.43 -6.18
CA LEU A 226 15.73 -4.28 -5.87
C LEU A 226 16.79 -3.52 -5.04
N THR A 227 17.06 -2.28 -5.39
CA THR A 227 17.99 -1.43 -4.61
C THR A 227 17.48 -1.24 -3.18
N PHE A 228 16.20 -0.89 -3.02
CA PHE A 228 15.60 -0.77 -1.69
C PHE A 228 15.61 -2.10 -0.93
N PHE A 229 15.24 -3.20 -1.59
CA PHE A 229 15.15 -4.53 -0.97
C PHE A 229 16.52 -5.04 -0.50
N VAL A 230 17.55 -4.91 -1.34
CA VAL A 230 18.92 -5.29 -0.95
C VAL A 230 19.38 -4.47 0.25
N ARG A 231 19.17 -3.15 0.23
CA ARG A 231 19.47 -2.31 1.39
C ARG A 231 18.70 -2.72 2.63
N LEU A 232 17.40 -3.04 2.49
CA LEU A 232 16.57 -3.51 3.60
C LEU A 232 17.15 -4.75 4.27
N LEU A 233 17.65 -5.70 3.49
CA LEU A 233 18.26 -6.93 4.03
C LEU A 233 19.59 -6.68 4.74
N LEU A 234 20.36 -5.68 4.30
CA LEU A 234 21.71 -5.39 4.81
C LEU A 234 21.73 -4.36 5.94
N LYS A 235 20.67 -3.55 6.08
CA LYS A 235 20.61 -2.51 7.10
C LYS A 235 20.38 -3.07 8.51
N ASP A 236 20.75 -2.28 9.51
CA ASP A 236 20.31 -2.50 10.88
C ASP A 236 18.80 -2.31 11.00
N GLY A 237 18.14 -3.18 11.71
CA GLY A 237 16.70 -3.12 11.96
C GLY A 237 16.39 -3.03 13.45
N TYR A 238 15.14 -2.77 13.75
CA TYR A 238 14.66 -2.47 15.10
C TYR A 238 14.16 -3.75 15.76
N ALA A 239 15.05 -4.40 16.53
CA ALA A 239 14.73 -5.60 17.29
C ALA A 239 14.10 -5.25 18.64
N VAL A 240 13.31 -6.17 19.17
CA VAL A 240 12.66 -6.06 20.48
C VAL A 240 13.14 -7.20 21.36
N ASP A 241 13.59 -6.89 22.56
CA ASP A 241 13.91 -7.90 23.57
C ASP A 241 12.61 -8.52 24.10
N PRO A 242 12.42 -9.85 23.98
CA PRO A 242 11.18 -10.50 24.44
C PRO A 242 10.92 -10.37 25.93
N GLN A 243 11.97 -10.22 26.77
CA GLN A 243 11.85 -10.17 28.22
C GLN A 243 11.63 -8.74 28.73
N THR A 244 12.43 -7.80 28.25
CA THR A 244 12.40 -6.40 28.72
C THR A 244 11.47 -5.51 27.88
N GLN A 245 11.05 -5.99 26.70
CA GLN A 245 10.29 -5.22 25.70
C GLN A 245 11.00 -3.95 25.21
N GLN A 246 12.31 -3.85 25.48
CA GLN A 246 13.12 -2.74 24.99
C GLN A 246 13.47 -2.90 23.51
N VAL A 247 13.45 -1.79 22.80
CA VAL A 247 13.80 -1.75 21.37
C VAL A 247 15.29 -1.39 21.23
N PHE A 248 16.00 -2.14 20.40
CA PHE A 248 17.41 -1.93 20.10
C PHE A 248 17.73 -2.19 18.63
N LEU A 249 18.83 -1.64 18.14
CA LEU A 249 19.27 -1.89 16.76
C LEU A 249 20.00 -3.22 16.67
N SER A 250 19.64 -4.03 15.69
CA SER A 250 20.24 -5.33 15.39
C SER A 250 20.71 -5.38 13.94
N PRO A 251 21.97 -5.79 13.68
CA PRO A 251 22.49 -5.89 12.33
C PRO A 251 21.66 -6.87 11.47
N MET A 252 21.40 -6.48 10.23
CA MET A 252 20.69 -7.31 9.23
C MET A 252 19.39 -7.94 9.77
N LYS A 253 18.67 -7.24 10.65
CA LYS A 253 17.48 -7.77 11.33
C LYS A 253 16.44 -8.37 10.37
N TYR A 254 16.17 -7.68 9.27
CA TYR A 254 15.17 -8.15 8.30
C TYR A 254 15.63 -9.39 7.52
N LEU A 255 16.93 -9.51 7.25
CA LEU A 255 17.50 -10.75 6.69
C LEU A 255 17.35 -11.91 7.67
N HIS A 256 17.67 -11.69 8.95
CA HIS A 256 17.48 -12.71 9.99
C HIS A 256 16.01 -13.12 10.14
N ASN A 257 15.08 -12.17 10.03
CA ASN A 257 13.65 -12.48 10.02
C ASN A 257 13.26 -13.37 8.84
N TYR A 258 13.77 -13.11 7.64
CA TYR A 258 13.53 -13.99 6.48
C TYR A 258 14.13 -15.38 6.67
N LEU A 259 15.32 -15.48 7.24
CA LEU A 259 15.97 -16.77 7.50
C LEU A 259 15.27 -17.58 8.59
N SER A 260 14.76 -16.92 9.63
CA SER A 260 14.00 -17.54 10.72
C SER A 260 12.57 -17.92 10.32
N MET A 261 12.02 -17.28 9.29
CA MET A 261 10.67 -17.53 8.77
C MET A 261 10.73 -17.94 7.27
N PRO A 262 11.22 -19.17 6.95
CA PRO A 262 11.50 -19.57 5.57
C PRO A 262 10.26 -19.55 4.65
N LEU A 263 9.07 -19.69 5.24
CA LEU A 263 7.82 -19.55 4.49
C LEU A 263 7.68 -18.14 3.87
N LEU A 264 8.07 -17.09 4.60
CA LEU A 264 8.00 -15.71 4.09
C LEU A 264 9.05 -15.48 2.99
N ALA A 265 10.24 -16.06 3.14
CA ALA A 265 11.26 -16.02 2.10
C ALA A 265 10.78 -16.73 0.82
N ALA A 266 10.23 -17.94 0.95
CA ALA A 266 9.65 -18.67 -0.17
C ALA A 266 8.51 -17.90 -0.85
N MET A 267 7.62 -17.31 -0.05
CA MET A 267 6.51 -16.50 -0.53
C MET A 267 6.98 -15.26 -1.30
N THR A 268 8.02 -14.58 -0.82
CA THR A 268 8.64 -13.45 -1.52
C THR A 268 9.25 -13.89 -2.86
N LEU A 269 10.01 -14.98 -2.88
CA LEU A 269 10.63 -15.50 -4.10
C LEU A 269 9.58 -15.93 -5.14
N VAL A 270 8.59 -16.71 -4.73
CA VAL A 270 7.48 -17.13 -5.61
C VAL A 270 6.71 -15.91 -6.12
N GLY A 271 6.45 -14.92 -5.26
CA GLY A 271 5.79 -13.69 -5.63
C GLY A 271 6.56 -12.88 -6.68
N VAL A 272 7.88 -12.76 -6.53
CA VAL A 272 8.73 -12.11 -7.54
C VAL A 272 8.69 -12.87 -8.85
N VAL A 273 8.80 -14.21 -8.83
CA VAL A 273 8.73 -15.04 -10.04
C VAL A 273 7.39 -14.87 -10.76
N LEU A 274 6.28 -14.87 -10.02
CA LEU A 274 4.94 -14.67 -10.60
C LEU A 274 4.79 -13.28 -11.22
N LEU A 275 5.30 -12.24 -10.57
CA LEU A 275 5.29 -10.88 -11.11
C LEU A 275 6.09 -10.80 -12.41
N LEU A 276 7.32 -11.30 -12.41
CA LEU A 276 8.18 -11.32 -13.60
C LEU A 276 7.59 -12.18 -14.72
N TYR A 277 6.97 -13.30 -14.40
CA TYR A 277 6.27 -14.15 -15.37
C TYR A 277 5.10 -13.38 -16.01
N GLY A 278 4.25 -12.73 -15.21
CA GLY A 278 3.11 -11.95 -15.71
C GLY A 278 3.54 -10.81 -16.64
N VAL A 279 4.56 -10.06 -16.25
CA VAL A 279 5.13 -8.97 -17.06
C VAL A 279 5.83 -9.51 -18.29
N GLY A 280 6.77 -10.44 -18.12
CA GLY A 280 7.60 -10.96 -19.19
C GLY A 280 6.78 -11.65 -20.29
N ARG A 281 5.83 -12.51 -19.90
CA ARG A 281 4.97 -13.19 -20.87
C ARG A 281 4.08 -12.23 -21.66
N THR A 282 3.58 -11.16 -21.01
CA THR A 282 2.77 -10.13 -21.68
C THR A 282 3.61 -9.32 -22.67
N VAL A 283 4.87 -9.06 -22.36
CA VAL A 283 5.79 -8.33 -23.26
C VAL A 283 6.19 -9.19 -24.46
N VAL A 284 6.51 -10.47 -24.23
CA VAL A 284 6.98 -11.39 -25.30
C VAL A 284 5.85 -11.82 -26.22
N SER A 285 4.67 -12.09 -25.68
CA SER A 285 3.53 -12.60 -26.46
C SER A 285 2.43 -11.55 -26.58
N LYS A 286 2.25 -10.98 -27.76
CA LYS A 286 1.19 -10.01 -28.07
C LYS A 286 -0.24 -10.57 -27.88
N THR A 287 -0.41 -11.88 -27.91
CA THR A 287 -1.70 -12.55 -27.72
C THR A 287 -2.02 -12.85 -26.26
N TYR A 288 -1.02 -12.79 -25.36
CA TYR A 288 -1.23 -13.06 -23.95
C TYR A 288 -1.67 -11.79 -23.19
N VAL A 289 -2.96 -11.75 -22.84
CA VAL A 289 -3.58 -10.59 -22.18
C VAL A 289 -3.74 -10.76 -20.66
N ARG A 290 -3.60 -11.97 -20.12
CA ARG A 290 -3.92 -12.29 -18.71
C ARG A 290 -2.77 -12.07 -17.72
N GLY A 291 -1.75 -11.30 -18.09
CA GLY A 291 -0.56 -11.08 -17.27
C GLY A 291 -0.82 -10.41 -15.91
N ILE A 292 -1.92 -9.66 -15.78
CA ILE A 292 -2.30 -9.01 -14.52
C ILE A 292 -2.53 -10.02 -13.38
N TRP A 293 -3.06 -11.21 -13.66
CA TRP A 293 -3.40 -12.17 -12.62
C TRP A 293 -2.17 -12.76 -11.93
N PRO A 294 -1.19 -13.39 -12.66
CA PRO A 294 0.03 -13.84 -12.00
C PRO A 294 0.81 -12.67 -11.40
N ALA A 295 0.91 -11.52 -12.07
CA ALA A 295 1.59 -10.36 -11.52
C ALA A 295 0.92 -9.84 -10.25
N GLY A 296 -0.41 -9.77 -10.21
CA GLY A 296 -1.17 -9.32 -9.05
C GLY A 296 -1.03 -10.25 -7.85
N ILE A 297 -1.14 -11.57 -8.06
CA ILE A 297 -0.89 -12.55 -7.00
C ILE A 297 0.54 -12.41 -6.49
N GLY A 298 1.52 -12.26 -7.40
CA GLY A 298 2.91 -12.05 -7.04
C GLY A 298 3.12 -10.81 -6.18
N VAL A 299 2.52 -9.68 -6.54
CA VAL A 299 2.58 -8.43 -5.76
C VAL A 299 1.97 -8.62 -4.38
N VAL A 300 0.79 -9.22 -4.28
CA VAL A 300 0.14 -9.49 -2.98
C VAL A 300 1.05 -10.35 -2.10
N MET A 301 1.67 -11.40 -2.64
CA MET A 301 2.59 -12.26 -1.88
C MET A 301 3.81 -11.50 -1.37
N VAL A 302 4.46 -10.70 -2.23
CA VAL A 302 5.68 -9.95 -1.85
C VAL A 302 5.35 -8.91 -0.79
N VAL A 303 4.29 -8.11 -1.00
CA VAL A 303 3.92 -7.02 -0.08
C VAL A 303 3.44 -7.59 1.26
N PHE A 304 2.67 -8.67 1.24
CA PHE A 304 2.25 -9.36 2.46
C PHE A 304 3.44 -9.88 3.26
N ALA A 305 4.41 -10.53 2.60
CA ALA A 305 5.63 -10.98 3.26
C ALA A 305 6.45 -9.82 3.85
N LEU A 306 6.55 -8.68 3.14
CA LEU A 306 7.23 -7.47 3.64
C LEU A 306 6.59 -6.95 4.93
N PHE A 307 5.26 -6.84 4.99
CA PHE A 307 4.56 -6.42 6.21
C PHE A 307 4.76 -7.42 7.35
N LEU A 308 4.70 -8.72 7.06
CA LEU A 308 4.92 -9.74 8.09
C LEU A 308 6.35 -9.70 8.65
N VAL A 309 7.35 -9.50 7.80
CA VAL A 309 8.76 -9.35 8.22
C VAL A 309 8.98 -8.08 9.04
N ALA A 310 8.21 -7.01 8.77
CA ALA A 310 8.31 -5.76 9.52
C ALA A 310 7.79 -5.90 10.97
N GLY A 311 6.78 -6.74 11.22
CA GLY A 311 6.14 -6.82 12.54
C GLY A 311 6.40 -8.09 13.34
N LEU A 312 6.63 -9.22 12.64
CA LEU A 312 6.91 -10.51 13.30
C LEU A 312 8.40 -10.65 13.65
N GLY A 313 8.73 -11.72 14.39
CA GLY A 313 10.11 -12.04 14.76
C GLY A 313 10.71 -11.05 15.77
N ASN A 314 9.94 -10.56 16.72
CA ASN A 314 10.38 -9.57 17.71
C ASN A 314 10.96 -8.32 17.04
N THR A 315 10.17 -7.68 16.22
CA THR A 315 10.55 -6.49 15.46
C THR A 315 9.58 -5.34 15.76
N ALA A 316 10.09 -4.13 15.93
CA ALA A 316 9.26 -2.93 15.99
C ALA A 316 8.84 -2.54 14.57
N TYR A 317 7.56 -2.67 14.27
CA TYR A 317 7.06 -2.45 12.91
C TYR A 317 6.93 -0.97 12.53
N TYR A 318 6.88 -0.07 13.52
CA TYR A 318 6.85 1.37 13.28
C TYR A 318 7.89 2.04 14.18
N PRO A 319 9.12 2.14 13.72
CA PRO A 319 10.23 2.65 14.53
C PRO A 319 10.17 4.17 14.71
N SER A 320 10.60 4.65 15.88
CA SER A 320 10.83 6.06 16.12
C SER A 320 12.31 6.40 15.95
N ASN A 321 12.58 7.43 15.14
CA ASN A 321 13.92 8.02 14.97
C ASN A 321 14.20 9.12 16.02
N ALA A 322 13.17 9.62 16.70
CA ALA A 322 13.30 10.63 17.75
C ALA A 322 13.65 10.01 19.11
N ASP A 323 13.03 8.87 19.42
CA ASP A 323 13.31 8.09 20.62
C ASP A 323 13.06 6.61 20.36
N LEU A 324 14.08 5.79 20.48
CA LEU A 324 14.04 4.39 20.12
C LEU A 324 12.97 3.61 20.94
N GLN A 325 12.76 3.98 22.22
CA GLN A 325 11.79 3.32 23.10
C GLN A 325 10.33 3.72 22.80
N SER A 326 10.12 4.79 22.07
CA SER A 326 8.82 5.18 21.53
C SER A 326 8.38 4.33 20.33
N SER A 327 9.24 3.45 19.79
CA SER A 327 8.94 2.60 18.65
C SER A 327 7.76 1.66 18.93
N LEU A 328 6.90 1.48 17.92
CA LEU A 328 5.69 0.66 18.05
C LEU A 328 5.95 -0.78 17.65
N THR A 329 5.51 -1.67 18.52
CA THR A 329 5.52 -3.13 18.34
C THR A 329 4.09 -3.64 18.28
N ILE A 330 3.88 -4.86 17.81
CA ILE A 330 2.56 -5.49 17.81
C ILE A 330 1.99 -5.52 19.23
N SER A 331 2.82 -5.81 20.24
CA SER A 331 2.38 -5.92 21.63
C SER A 331 2.05 -4.59 22.31
N ASN A 332 2.84 -3.51 22.01
CA ASN A 332 2.69 -2.24 22.73
C ASN A 332 1.67 -1.28 22.10
N SER A 333 1.21 -1.55 20.87
CA SER A 333 0.35 -0.65 20.11
C SER A 333 -1.05 -1.20 19.83
N CYS A 334 -1.31 -2.48 20.17
CA CYS A 334 -2.59 -3.13 19.90
C CYS A 334 -3.69 -2.69 20.87
N SER A 335 -4.93 -2.95 20.45
CA SER A 335 -6.14 -2.75 21.24
C SER A 335 -6.27 -3.78 22.37
N SER A 336 -7.25 -3.60 23.24
CA SER A 336 -7.53 -4.54 24.34
C SER A 336 -7.86 -5.94 23.84
N GLU A 337 -7.60 -6.96 24.66
CA GLU A 337 -7.94 -8.35 24.36
C GLU A 337 -9.44 -8.51 24.03
N PHE A 338 -10.31 -7.81 24.77
CA PHE A 338 -11.75 -7.84 24.54
C PHE A 338 -12.10 -7.35 23.14
N THR A 339 -11.54 -6.20 22.73
CA THR A 339 -11.77 -5.62 21.41
C THR A 339 -11.28 -6.56 20.30
N LEU A 340 -10.02 -7.04 20.39
CA LEU A 340 -9.46 -7.93 19.38
C LEU A 340 -10.24 -9.25 19.26
N ARG A 341 -10.74 -9.78 20.37
CA ARG A 341 -11.55 -11.01 20.40
C ARG A 341 -12.93 -10.79 19.76
N THR A 342 -13.59 -9.68 20.07
CA THR A 342 -14.89 -9.34 19.45
C THR A 342 -14.74 -9.17 17.96
N MET A 343 -13.73 -8.43 17.53
CA MET A 343 -13.43 -8.22 16.11
C MET A 343 -13.04 -9.54 15.40
N PHE A 344 -12.38 -10.47 16.11
CA PHE A 344 -12.07 -11.79 15.55
C PHE A 344 -13.35 -12.53 15.13
N TYR A 345 -14.38 -12.55 15.95
CA TYR A 345 -15.66 -13.20 15.58
C TYR A 345 -16.31 -12.50 14.37
N VAL A 346 -16.24 -11.17 14.30
CA VAL A 346 -16.76 -10.41 13.15
C VAL A 346 -15.94 -10.72 11.88
N SER A 347 -14.64 -10.92 12.01
CA SER A 347 -13.77 -11.22 10.87
C SER A 347 -14.07 -12.58 10.20
N LEU A 348 -14.77 -13.49 10.87
CA LEU A 348 -15.24 -14.74 10.26
C LEU A 348 -16.25 -14.51 9.12
N LEU A 349 -16.83 -13.31 9.03
CA LEU A 349 -17.67 -12.89 7.90
C LEU A 349 -16.86 -12.42 6.69
N VAL A 350 -15.57 -12.12 6.84
CA VAL A 350 -14.71 -11.62 5.77
C VAL A 350 -14.67 -12.53 4.52
N PRO A 351 -14.62 -13.87 4.62
CA PRO A 351 -14.68 -14.73 3.44
C PRO A 351 -15.95 -14.55 2.60
N PHE A 352 -17.11 -14.29 3.24
CA PHE A 352 -18.36 -14.00 2.54
C PHE A 352 -18.27 -12.68 1.79
N VAL A 353 -17.67 -11.66 2.40
CA VAL A 353 -17.44 -10.36 1.77
C VAL A 353 -16.50 -10.50 0.57
N PHE A 354 -15.42 -11.27 0.68
CA PHE A 354 -14.54 -11.57 -0.45
C PHE A 354 -15.27 -12.32 -1.58
N GLY A 355 -16.10 -13.29 -1.24
CA GLY A 355 -16.95 -13.99 -2.21
C GLY A 355 -17.88 -13.04 -2.95
N TYR A 356 -18.50 -12.11 -2.23
CA TYR A 356 -19.35 -11.07 -2.81
C TYR A 356 -18.55 -10.12 -3.72
N ILE A 357 -17.40 -9.64 -3.28
CA ILE A 357 -16.52 -8.77 -4.10
C ILE A 357 -16.09 -9.49 -5.38
N ALA A 358 -15.69 -10.76 -5.28
CA ALA A 358 -15.31 -11.56 -6.45
C ALA A 358 -16.48 -11.75 -7.43
N TYR A 359 -17.69 -11.95 -6.91
CA TYR A 359 -18.90 -12.01 -7.72
C TYR A 359 -19.18 -10.69 -8.44
N VAL A 360 -19.19 -9.56 -7.71
CA VAL A 360 -19.41 -8.22 -8.27
C VAL A 360 -18.34 -7.89 -9.32
N TRP A 361 -17.07 -8.19 -9.03
CA TRP A 361 -15.97 -8.00 -9.99
C TRP A 361 -16.24 -8.74 -11.31
N ARG A 362 -16.67 -10.00 -11.20
CA ARG A 362 -16.98 -10.83 -12.37
C ARG A 362 -18.17 -10.27 -13.16
N VAL A 363 -19.17 -9.71 -12.47
CA VAL A 363 -20.34 -9.08 -13.12
C VAL A 363 -19.92 -7.79 -13.84
N MET A 364 -19.08 -6.97 -13.23
CA MET A 364 -18.56 -5.72 -13.84
C MET A 364 -17.73 -5.99 -15.11
N ASP A 365 -17.04 -7.12 -15.17
CA ASP A 365 -16.20 -7.50 -16.32
C ASP A 365 -16.98 -8.27 -17.42
N ARG A 366 -18.21 -8.68 -17.15
CA ARG A 366 -19.10 -9.23 -18.18
C ARG A 366 -19.67 -8.07 -19.02
N LYS A 367 -19.16 -7.95 -20.23
CA LYS A 367 -19.70 -7.09 -21.29
C LYS A 367 -20.62 -7.89 -22.21
#